data_4ac07f23b918bab3f4579b03a6db5966
#
_entry.id   4ac07f23b918bab3f4579b03a6db5966
#
_cell.length_a   1.000
_cell.length_b   1.000
_cell.length_c   1.000
_cell.angle_alpha   90.00
_cell.angle_beta   90.00
_cell.angle_gamma   90.00
#
_symmetry.space_group_name_H-M   'P 1'
#
loop_
_entity.id
_entity.type
_entity.pdbx_description
1 polymer ?
#
loop_
_entity_poly.entity_id
_entity_poly.type
_entity_poly.pdbx_seq_one_letter_code
_entity_poly.pdbx_strand_id
1 'polypeptide(L)'
;MWFSSIGLILITSQSDFNTAGFSYHTSQLNTIDFHSTHTTVRYSEYPGVHMRGVLRKVINQVDLKQLSAVAGPKMTNKVKENEDSSSTITQAWFWPRVGQFLKENDIVITETGTANFGIWETKFPKGVTAISQVLWGSIGYSVGACQGAALAARDAEQDRRTILFVGDGSFQLTAQEVSTMIRHGLKPIIFVICNDGYTIERFIHGMDAVYNDIQPWNNKDLVKAFGAKEGTSRTYQIKTKAEVNTLFEEKEFNSADVLQFVELYIPREDAPRALKLTAEASARTNAKQ
;
A
#
# COMPACT_ATOMS: atom_id res chain seq x y z
N MET A 1 20.18 -36.34 -4.37
CA MET A 1 21.02 -35.37 -3.60
C MET A 1 21.31 -34.08 -4.40
N TRP A 2 20.31 -33.54 -5.15
CA TRP A 2 20.53 -32.41 -6.09
C TRP A 2 19.67 -31.16 -5.81
N PHE A 3 18.84 -31.18 -4.77
CA PHE A 3 17.92 -30.06 -4.47
C PHE A 3 18.35 -29.16 -3.30
N SER A 4 19.52 -29.38 -2.72
CA SER A 4 19.97 -28.58 -1.58
C SER A 4 20.61 -27.23 -1.94
N SER A 5 20.65 -26.87 -3.23
CA SER A 5 21.33 -25.65 -3.69
C SER A 5 20.50 -24.72 -4.57
N ILE A 6 19.21 -24.99 -4.79
CA ILE A 6 18.32 -24.04 -5.48
C ILE A 6 17.69 -23.17 -4.42
N GLY A 7 18.26 -21.98 -4.21
CA GLY A 7 17.82 -21.07 -3.15
C GLY A 7 16.60 -20.24 -3.47
N LEU A 8 16.18 -20.13 -4.75
CA LEU A 8 15.11 -19.23 -5.15
C LEU A 8 14.40 -19.72 -6.40
N ILE A 9 13.08 -19.79 -6.33
CA ILE A 9 12.19 -19.97 -7.48
C ILE A 9 11.38 -18.68 -7.62
N LEU A 10 11.59 -17.96 -8.72
CA LEU A 10 10.81 -16.77 -9.06
C LEU A 10 9.69 -17.15 -10.02
N ILE A 11 8.47 -16.78 -9.64
CA ILE A 11 7.28 -16.93 -10.48
C ILE A 11 6.80 -15.53 -10.82
N THR A 12 7.25 -14.99 -11.94
CA THR A 12 6.93 -13.64 -12.34
C THR A 12 6.73 -13.52 -13.83
N SER A 13 5.81 -12.69 -14.22
CA SER A 13 5.65 -12.31 -15.62
C SER A 13 6.66 -11.23 -16.02
N GLN A 14 7.18 -10.50 -15.06
CA GLN A 14 8.15 -9.43 -15.27
C GLN A 14 8.77 -9.07 -13.92
N SER A 15 10.05 -9.34 -13.76
CA SER A 15 10.85 -8.73 -12.70
C SER A 15 11.93 -7.91 -13.37
N ASP A 16 11.99 -6.65 -13.06
CA ASP A 16 13.02 -5.77 -13.55
C ASP A 16 13.76 -5.08 -12.40
N PHE A 17 14.82 -4.40 -12.77
CA PHE A 17 15.68 -3.68 -11.87
C PHE A 17 14.94 -2.57 -11.10
N ASN A 18 13.98 -1.91 -11.75
CA ASN A 18 13.21 -0.82 -11.16
C ASN A 18 12.23 -1.34 -10.10
N THR A 19 11.57 -2.46 -10.37
CA THR A 19 10.61 -3.08 -9.44
C THR A 19 11.29 -3.53 -8.15
N ALA A 20 12.57 -3.92 -8.22
CA ALA A 20 13.37 -4.30 -7.06
C ALA A 20 13.99 -3.11 -6.31
N GLY A 21 13.64 -1.87 -6.65
CA GLY A 21 14.22 -0.66 -6.02
C GLY A 21 15.73 -0.60 -6.16
N PHE A 22 16.27 -0.96 -7.31
CA PHE A 22 17.71 -1.03 -7.62
C PHE A 22 18.52 -2.00 -6.74
N SER A 23 17.85 -2.89 -6.02
CA SER A 23 18.47 -3.85 -5.09
C SER A 23 18.30 -5.30 -5.53
N TYR A 24 18.27 -5.54 -6.85
CA TYR A 24 18.16 -6.89 -7.39
C TYR A 24 19.46 -7.66 -7.19
N HIS A 25 19.46 -8.59 -6.24
CA HIS A 25 20.62 -9.42 -5.86
C HIS A 25 20.37 -10.91 -6.07
N THR A 26 19.45 -11.25 -6.95
CA THR A 26 19.12 -12.65 -7.20
C THR A 26 20.25 -13.31 -8.02
N SER A 27 20.85 -14.36 -7.46
CA SER A 27 21.87 -15.13 -8.18
C SER A 27 21.22 -15.98 -9.27
N GLN A 28 21.57 -15.73 -10.52
CA GLN A 28 21.10 -16.50 -11.67
C GLN A 28 21.41 -17.99 -11.54
N LEU A 29 22.54 -18.33 -10.91
CA LEU A 29 22.96 -19.72 -10.69
C LEU A 29 21.99 -20.54 -9.82
N ASN A 30 21.23 -19.87 -8.95
CA ASN A 30 20.31 -20.49 -8.00
C ASN A 30 18.84 -20.18 -8.32
N THR A 31 18.57 -19.72 -9.55
CA THR A 31 17.23 -19.25 -9.92
C THR A 31 16.62 -20.09 -11.02
N ILE A 32 15.34 -20.40 -10.86
CA ILE A 32 14.44 -20.82 -11.93
C ILE A 32 13.39 -19.72 -12.07
N ASP A 33 13.31 -19.12 -13.24
CA ASP A 33 12.43 -18.00 -13.52
C ASP A 33 11.33 -18.43 -14.50
N PHE A 34 10.09 -18.35 -14.05
CA PHE A 34 8.93 -18.77 -14.81
C PHE A 34 8.21 -17.56 -15.41
N HIS A 35 8.22 -17.46 -16.72
CA HIS A 35 7.55 -16.41 -17.47
C HIS A 35 6.30 -16.90 -18.20
N SER A 36 5.52 -15.96 -18.70
CA SER A 36 4.32 -16.25 -19.49
C SER A 36 4.63 -16.94 -20.82
N THR A 37 5.80 -16.67 -21.40
CA THR A 37 6.20 -17.14 -22.74
C THR A 37 7.38 -18.12 -22.75
N HIS A 38 8.16 -18.16 -21.68
CA HIS A 38 9.35 -18.99 -21.56
C HIS A 38 9.64 -19.34 -20.09
N THR A 39 10.60 -20.21 -19.88
CA THR A 39 11.17 -20.51 -18.57
C THR A 39 12.67 -20.41 -18.67
N THR A 40 13.31 -19.75 -17.69
CA THR A 40 14.77 -19.67 -17.59
C THR A 40 15.24 -20.50 -16.39
N VAL A 41 16.20 -21.36 -16.62
CA VAL A 41 16.86 -22.16 -15.57
C VAL A 41 18.34 -21.80 -15.57
N ARG A 42 18.79 -21.11 -14.55
CA ARG A 42 20.14 -20.54 -14.50
C ARG A 42 20.37 -19.62 -15.70
N TYR A 43 21.28 -19.98 -16.60
CA TYR A 43 21.59 -19.22 -17.81
C TYR A 43 20.95 -19.77 -19.09
N SER A 44 20.15 -20.83 -18.98
CA SER A 44 19.50 -21.45 -20.12
C SER A 44 18.05 -21.01 -20.23
N GLU A 45 17.68 -20.49 -21.40
CA GLU A 45 16.30 -20.13 -21.70
C GLU A 45 15.63 -21.27 -22.51
N TYR A 46 14.39 -21.55 -22.18
CA TYR A 46 13.53 -22.53 -22.81
C TYR A 46 12.31 -21.83 -23.41
N PRO A 47 12.40 -21.35 -24.67
CA PRO A 47 11.28 -20.69 -25.33
C PRO A 47 10.08 -21.62 -25.50
N GLY A 48 8.88 -21.10 -25.36
CA GLY A 48 7.64 -21.89 -25.46
C GLY A 48 7.34 -22.78 -24.25
N VAL A 49 8.22 -22.81 -23.23
CA VAL A 49 7.98 -23.50 -21.98
C VAL A 49 7.31 -22.52 -21.02
N HIS A 50 5.99 -22.45 -21.09
CA HIS A 50 5.19 -21.48 -20.34
C HIS A 50 5.02 -21.87 -18.87
N MET A 51 5.04 -20.89 -17.96
CA MET A 51 4.90 -21.10 -16.52
C MET A 51 3.66 -21.91 -16.15
N ARG A 52 2.51 -21.69 -16.80
CA ARG A 52 1.27 -22.40 -16.51
C ARG A 52 1.38 -23.91 -16.71
N GLY A 53 2.07 -24.33 -17.78
CA GLY A 53 2.27 -25.76 -18.08
C GLY A 53 3.26 -26.39 -17.13
N VAL A 54 4.36 -25.68 -16.84
CA VAL A 54 5.41 -26.17 -15.92
C VAL A 54 4.87 -26.29 -14.50
N LEU A 55 4.21 -25.25 -13.99
CA LEU A 55 3.66 -25.25 -12.64
C LEU A 55 2.64 -26.37 -12.43
N ARG A 56 1.77 -26.65 -13.41
CA ARG A 56 0.86 -27.82 -13.34
C ARG A 56 1.60 -29.13 -13.23
N LYS A 57 2.65 -29.34 -14.00
CA LYS A 57 3.47 -30.54 -13.92
C LYS A 57 4.19 -30.64 -12.58
N VAL A 58 4.76 -29.54 -12.09
CA VAL A 58 5.43 -29.50 -10.78
C VAL A 58 4.44 -29.88 -9.68
N ILE A 59 3.26 -29.25 -9.64
CA ILE A 59 2.21 -29.54 -8.63
C ILE A 59 1.83 -31.03 -8.66
N ASN A 60 1.69 -31.63 -9.84
CA ASN A 60 1.30 -33.03 -9.98
C ASN A 60 2.42 -34.02 -9.63
N GLN A 61 3.68 -33.59 -9.64
CA GLN A 61 4.84 -34.47 -9.39
C GLN A 61 5.49 -34.26 -8.03
N VAL A 62 5.18 -33.17 -7.35
CA VAL A 62 5.72 -32.90 -6.00
C VAL A 62 5.10 -33.89 -5.00
N ASP A 63 5.93 -34.65 -4.36
CA ASP A 63 5.53 -35.46 -3.22
C ASP A 63 5.60 -34.61 -1.94
N LEU A 64 4.45 -34.10 -1.51
CA LEU A 64 4.34 -33.25 -0.32
C LEU A 64 4.81 -33.97 0.96
N LYS A 65 4.86 -35.32 0.97
CA LYS A 65 5.34 -36.11 2.14
C LYS A 65 6.87 -35.99 2.30
N GLN A 66 7.58 -35.64 1.23
CA GLN A 66 9.03 -35.46 1.26
C GLN A 66 9.43 -34.00 1.62
N LEU A 67 8.46 -33.10 1.69
CA LEU A 67 8.70 -31.73 2.08
C LEU A 67 8.59 -31.60 3.61
N SER A 68 9.69 -31.32 4.28
CA SER A 68 9.65 -30.93 5.67
C SER A 68 9.07 -29.53 5.80
N ALA A 69 8.02 -29.39 6.60
CA ALA A 69 7.50 -28.07 6.93
C ALA A 69 8.55 -27.31 7.76
N VAL A 70 9.06 -26.23 7.21
CA VAL A 70 9.90 -25.30 7.96
C VAL A 70 8.99 -24.30 8.66
N ALA A 71 9.08 -24.24 9.99
CA ALA A 71 8.32 -23.25 10.74
C ALA A 71 8.74 -21.83 10.28
N GLY A 72 7.77 -21.06 9.83
CA GLY A 72 8.01 -19.66 9.51
C GLY A 72 8.45 -18.87 10.74
N PRO A 73 9.08 -17.70 10.55
CA PRO A 73 9.44 -16.85 11.66
C PRO A 73 8.19 -16.49 12.46
N LYS A 74 8.29 -16.62 13.79
CA LYS A 74 7.20 -16.19 14.68
C LYS A 74 7.06 -14.66 14.53
N MET A 75 6.03 -14.23 13.82
CA MET A 75 5.68 -12.82 13.76
C MET A 75 5.20 -12.39 15.16
N THR A 76 5.99 -11.59 15.83
CA THR A 76 5.55 -10.97 17.07
C THR A 76 4.54 -9.88 16.74
N ASN A 77 3.32 -10.02 17.28
CA ASN A 77 2.26 -8.98 17.13
C ASN A 77 2.52 -7.75 18.02
N LYS A 78 3.67 -7.69 18.67
CA LYS A 78 4.01 -6.52 19.47
C LYS A 78 4.35 -5.41 18.49
N VAL A 79 3.37 -4.50 18.29
CA VAL A 79 3.72 -3.13 17.92
C VAL A 79 4.75 -2.73 18.95
N LYS A 80 5.99 -2.52 18.54
CA LYS A 80 6.93 -1.81 19.41
C LYS A 80 6.31 -0.42 19.51
N GLU A 81 5.60 -0.18 20.60
CA GLU A 81 5.31 1.17 21.00
C GLU A 81 6.69 1.80 21.16
N ASN A 82 7.11 2.53 20.15
CA ASN A 82 8.16 3.49 20.34
C ASN A 82 7.58 4.43 21.39
N GLU A 83 8.06 4.30 22.62
CA GLU A 83 7.70 5.10 23.79
C GLU A 83 8.17 6.55 23.62
N ASP A 84 8.11 7.04 22.40
CA ASP A 84 8.26 8.46 22.11
C ASP A 84 7.04 9.17 22.73
N SER A 85 7.29 9.93 23.79
CA SER A 85 6.28 10.76 24.50
C SER A 85 5.69 11.86 23.61
N SER A 86 6.19 12.01 22.38
CA SER A 86 5.68 12.97 21.41
C SER A 86 4.24 12.64 21.00
N SER A 87 3.38 13.66 20.98
CA SER A 87 2.02 13.56 20.46
C SER A 87 1.96 13.48 18.92
N THR A 88 3.08 13.76 18.24
CA THR A 88 3.17 13.82 16.77
C THR A 88 2.95 12.45 16.14
N ILE A 89 2.10 12.39 15.14
CA ILE A 89 1.88 11.19 14.33
C ILE A 89 3.07 11.03 13.39
N THR A 90 3.75 9.88 13.48
CA THR A 90 4.82 9.50 12.54
C THR A 90 4.42 8.30 11.72
N GLN A 91 5.01 8.13 10.53
CA GLN A 91 4.78 6.99 9.66
C GLN A 91 5.06 5.66 10.39
N ALA A 92 6.18 5.59 11.13
CA ALA A 92 6.57 4.41 11.89
C ALA A 92 5.59 4.05 13.02
N TRP A 93 4.88 5.03 13.58
CA TRP A 93 3.86 4.80 14.60
C TRP A 93 2.49 4.48 13.97
N PHE A 94 2.13 5.16 12.89
CA PHE A 94 0.79 5.10 12.31
C PHE A 94 0.48 3.75 11.66
N TRP A 95 1.38 3.23 10.81
CA TRP A 95 1.09 2.04 10.01
C TRP A 95 0.87 0.77 10.85
N PRO A 96 1.64 0.49 11.93
CA PRO A 96 1.30 -0.58 12.85
C PRO A 96 -0.08 -0.41 13.51
N ARG A 97 -0.50 0.82 13.80
CA ARG A 97 -1.83 1.12 14.35
C ARG A 97 -2.94 0.87 13.32
N VAL A 98 -2.72 1.17 12.07
CA VAL A 98 -3.65 0.80 10.99
C VAL A 98 -3.93 -0.71 11.02
N GLY A 99 -2.91 -1.55 11.25
CA GLY A 99 -3.10 -3.00 11.38
C GLY A 99 -4.01 -3.43 12.52
N GLN A 100 -4.13 -2.63 13.59
CA GLN A 100 -5.05 -2.87 14.69
C GLN A 100 -6.47 -2.36 14.40
N PHE A 101 -6.60 -1.33 13.57
CA PHE A 101 -7.86 -0.77 13.13
C PHE A 101 -8.57 -1.62 12.06
N LEU A 102 -7.79 -2.27 11.20
CA LEU A 102 -8.33 -3.08 10.12
C LEU A 102 -9.09 -4.31 10.65
N LYS A 103 -10.15 -4.69 9.95
CA LYS A 103 -10.97 -5.87 10.22
C LYS A 103 -10.80 -6.92 9.14
N GLU A 104 -11.21 -8.14 9.45
CA GLU A 104 -11.27 -9.20 8.45
C GLU A 104 -12.13 -8.77 7.26
N ASN A 105 -11.68 -9.13 6.06
CA ASN A 105 -12.33 -8.84 4.78
C ASN A 105 -12.38 -7.35 4.37
N ASP A 106 -11.73 -6.43 5.07
CA ASP A 106 -11.63 -5.04 4.59
C ASP A 106 -11.01 -4.98 3.19
N ILE A 107 -11.34 -3.92 2.45
CA ILE A 107 -10.69 -3.57 1.19
C ILE A 107 -9.83 -2.35 1.46
N VAL A 108 -8.52 -2.50 1.29
CA VAL A 108 -7.54 -1.44 1.59
C VAL A 108 -6.90 -0.97 0.30
N ILE A 109 -6.99 0.32 0.04
CA ILE A 109 -6.40 0.96 -1.14
C ILE A 109 -5.31 1.90 -0.67
N THR A 110 -4.13 1.82 -1.30
CA THR A 110 -3.01 2.72 -1.02
C THR A 110 -2.57 3.45 -2.28
N GLU A 111 -2.32 4.74 -2.11
CA GLU A 111 -1.81 5.59 -3.17
C GLU A 111 -0.29 5.43 -3.34
N THR A 112 0.18 5.63 -4.55
CA THR A 112 1.60 5.80 -4.84
C THR A 112 2.20 6.94 -4.01
N GLY A 113 3.27 6.65 -3.30
CA GLY A 113 3.91 7.58 -2.38
C GLY A 113 4.09 6.98 -0.98
N THR A 114 4.04 7.80 0.06
CA THR A 114 4.30 7.34 1.44
C THR A 114 3.35 6.23 1.88
N ALA A 115 2.08 6.25 1.45
CA ALA A 115 1.11 5.23 1.81
C ALA A 115 1.48 3.84 1.27
N ASN A 116 1.95 3.75 0.02
CA ASN A 116 2.32 2.48 -0.59
C ASN A 116 3.56 1.84 0.06
N PHE A 117 4.48 2.66 0.57
CA PHE A 117 5.64 2.16 1.33
C PHE A 117 5.30 1.87 2.79
N GLY A 118 4.45 2.70 3.40
CA GLY A 118 4.09 2.58 4.80
C GLY A 118 3.24 1.36 5.10
N ILE A 119 2.34 1.00 4.19
CA ILE A 119 1.43 -0.14 4.36
C ILE A 119 2.17 -1.47 4.58
N TRP A 120 3.45 -1.57 4.19
CA TRP A 120 4.27 -2.76 4.42
C TRP A 120 4.56 -3.02 5.91
N GLU A 121 4.42 -2.00 6.74
CA GLU A 121 4.55 -2.13 8.21
C GLU A 121 3.21 -2.50 8.88
N THR A 122 2.15 -2.64 8.06
CA THR A 122 0.79 -2.96 8.53
C THR A 122 0.55 -4.47 8.47
N LYS A 123 0.11 -5.05 9.58
CA LYS A 123 -0.31 -6.45 9.60
C LYS A 123 -1.78 -6.56 9.18
N PHE A 124 -2.04 -7.18 8.04
CA PHE A 124 -3.39 -7.38 7.57
C PHE A 124 -4.10 -8.52 8.29
N PRO A 125 -5.36 -8.32 8.70
CA PRO A 125 -6.25 -9.41 9.09
C PRO A 125 -6.54 -10.37 7.93
N LYS A 126 -7.16 -11.49 8.25
CA LYS A 126 -7.55 -12.49 7.25
C LYS A 126 -8.56 -11.91 6.24
N GLY A 127 -8.41 -12.25 4.99
CA GLY A 127 -9.37 -11.91 3.93
C GLY A 127 -9.30 -10.46 3.43
N VAL A 128 -8.38 -9.65 3.94
CA VAL A 128 -8.17 -8.29 3.42
C VAL A 128 -7.79 -8.34 1.94
N THR A 129 -8.45 -7.51 1.15
CA THR A 129 -8.07 -7.27 -0.25
C THR A 129 -7.27 -5.99 -0.32
N ALA A 130 -6.00 -6.08 -0.69
CA ALA A 130 -5.13 -4.92 -0.87
C ALA A 130 -5.09 -4.52 -2.36
N ILE A 131 -5.30 -3.24 -2.63
CA ILE A 131 -5.25 -2.64 -3.97
C ILE A 131 -4.20 -1.54 -3.96
N SER A 132 -3.15 -1.73 -4.77
CA SER A 132 -2.11 -0.72 -4.96
C SER A 132 -1.57 -0.80 -6.38
N GLN A 133 -1.04 0.31 -6.86
CA GLN A 133 -0.35 0.32 -8.13
C GLN A 133 1.15 0.30 -7.90
N VAL A 134 1.80 -0.83 -8.23
CA VAL A 134 3.22 -1.01 -7.97
C VAL A 134 4.05 -0.71 -9.22
N LEU A 135 3.59 -1.14 -10.39
CA LEU A 135 4.40 -1.17 -11.61
C LEU A 135 4.64 0.22 -12.21
N TRP A 136 3.56 0.99 -12.40
CA TRP A 136 3.64 2.31 -13.05
C TRP A 136 3.70 3.47 -12.09
N GLY A 137 3.32 3.27 -10.83
CA GLY A 137 3.32 4.31 -9.81
C GLY A 137 2.47 5.53 -10.19
N SER A 138 1.34 5.33 -10.89
CA SER A 138 0.50 6.45 -11.34
C SER A 138 -0.16 7.15 -10.17
N ILE A 139 0.23 8.38 -9.94
CA ILE A 139 -0.29 9.22 -8.85
C ILE A 139 -1.74 9.62 -9.16
N GLY A 140 -2.62 9.53 -8.14
CA GLY A 140 -4.03 9.88 -8.25
C GLY A 140 -4.97 8.72 -8.61
N TYR A 141 -4.44 7.55 -9.02
CA TYR A 141 -5.29 6.40 -9.37
C TYR A 141 -6.17 5.92 -8.22
N SER A 142 -5.72 6.09 -6.97
CA SER A 142 -6.29 5.42 -5.81
C SER A 142 -7.68 5.91 -5.43
N VAL A 143 -8.01 7.17 -5.70
CA VAL A 143 -9.36 7.71 -5.41
C VAL A 143 -10.40 7.03 -6.32
N GLY A 144 -10.10 6.93 -7.63
CA GLY A 144 -10.94 6.18 -8.57
C GLY A 144 -10.99 4.68 -8.25
N ALA A 145 -9.85 4.09 -7.85
CA ALA A 145 -9.82 2.69 -7.42
C ALA A 145 -10.67 2.43 -6.16
N CYS A 146 -10.66 3.36 -5.21
CA CYS A 146 -11.52 3.32 -4.03
C CYS A 146 -13.00 3.35 -4.41
N GLN A 147 -13.39 4.25 -5.31
CA GLN A 147 -14.73 4.30 -5.86
C GLN A 147 -15.13 2.97 -6.49
N GLY A 148 -14.29 2.43 -7.37
CA GLY A 148 -14.54 1.16 -8.05
C GLY A 148 -14.66 -0.02 -7.08
N ALA A 149 -13.80 -0.08 -6.07
CA ALA A 149 -13.83 -1.11 -5.04
C ALA A 149 -15.10 -1.04 -4.18
N ALA A 150 -15.51 0.17 -3.77
CA ALA A 150 -16.73 0.37 -2.99
C ALA A 150 -17.99 0.03 -3.81
N LEU A 151 -18.01 0.38 -5.10
CA LEU A 151 -19.07 -0.02 -6.02
C LEU A 151 -19.15 -1.54 -6.16
N ALA A 152 -18.02 -2.20 -6.40
CA ALA A 152 -17.97 -3.64 -6.58
C ALA A 152 -18.42 -4.39 -5.32
N ALA A 153 -18.01 -3.94 -4.14
CA ALA A 153 -18.44 -4.53 -2.87
C ALA A 153 -19.95 -4.39 -2.67
N ARG A 154 -20.50 -3.20 -2.94
CA ARG A 154 -21.94 -2.94 -2.86
C ARG A 154 -22.73 -3.80 -3.85
N ASP A 155 -22.32 -3.83 -5.11
CA ASP A 155 -23.03 -4.56 -6.17
C ASP A 155 -22.95 -6.09 -5.99
N ALA A 156 -21.92 -6.57 -5.28
CA ALA A 156 -21.80 -7.96 -4.85
C ALA A 156 -22.50 -8.26 -3.50
N GLU A 157 -23.22 -7.28 -2.93
CA GLU A 157 -23.88 -7.37 -1.62
C GLU A 157 -22.96 -7.83 -0.49
N GLN A 158 -21.69 -7.42 -0.55
CA GLN A 158 -20.67 -7.76 0.45
C GLN A 158 -20.61 -6.66 1.51
N ASP A 159 -20.76 -7.04 2.78
CA ASP A 159 -20.54 -6.15 3.92
C ASP A 159 -19.03 -6.00 4.20
N ARG A 160 -18.38 -5.15 3.39
CA ARG A 160 -16.92 -4.91 3.46
C ARG A 160 -16.64 -3.42 3.54
N ARG A 161 -15.87 -3.00 4.53
CA ARG A 161 -15.40 -1.62 4.57
C ARG A 161 -14.36 -1.41 3.46
N THR A 162 -14.45 -0.27 2.80
CA THR A 162 -13.47 0.18 1.80
C THR A 162 -12.69 1.34 2.40
N ILE A 163 -11.37 1.21 2.50
CA ILE A 163 -10.49 2.14 3.21
C ILE A 163 -9.40 2.60 2.25
N LEU A 164 -9.27 3.91 2.07
CA LEU A 164 -8.27 4.55 1.21
C LEU A 164 -7.26 5.32 2.06
N PHE A 165 -5.98 5.15 1.73
CA PHE A 165 -4.88 6.00 2.21
C PHE A 165 -4.25 6.71 1.01
N VAL A 166 -4.36 8.03 0.95
CA VAL A 166 -3.90 8.87 -0.17
C VAL A 166 -3.18 10.10 0.36
N GLY A 167 -2.05 10.47 -0.24
CA GLY A 167 -1.37 11.73 0.08
C GLY A 167 -2.15 12.94 -0.45
N ASP A 168 -1.96 14.09 0.19
CA ASP A 168 -2.62 15.35 -0.17
C ASP A 168 -2.37 15.76 -1.62
N GLY A 169 -1.13 15.70 -2.10
CA GLY A 169 -0.79 16.01 -3.48
C GLY A 169 -1.43 15.05 -4.48
N SER A 170 -1.44 13.75 -4.18
CA SER A 170 -2.08 12.77 -5.05
C SER A 170 -3.60 12.91 -5.06
N PHE A 171 -4.18 13.24 -3.91
CA PHE A 171 -5.62 13.49 -3.78
C PHE A 171 -6.08 14.64 -4.68
N GLN A 172 -5.28 15.71 -4.79
CA GLN A 172 -5.60 16.87 -5.65
C GLN A 172 -5.76 16.51 -7.13
N LEU A 173 -5.16 15.44 -7.61
CA LEU A 173 -5.27 15.03 -9.02
C LEU A 173 -6.64 14.46 -9.38
N THR A 174 -7.32 13.82 -8.44
CA THR A 174 -8.58 13.09 -8.70
C THR A 174 -9.61 13.27 -7.58
N ALA A 175 -9.54 14.37 -6.84
CA ALA A 175 -10.45 14.68 -5.72
C ALA A 175 -11.94 14.64 -6.13
N GLN A 176 -12.25 14.98 -7.38
CA GLN A 176 -13.61 14.98 -7.94
C GLN A 176 -14.29 13.60 -7.91
N GLU A 177 -13.52 12.51 -7.81
CA GLU A 177 -14.10 11.16 -7.68
C GLU A 177 -14.91 11.01 -6.39
N VAL A 178 -14.61 11.80 -5.36
CA VAL A 178 -15.41 11.85 -4.12
C VAL A 178 -16.85 12.32 -4.42
N SER A 179 -17.04 13.23 -5.38
CA SER A 179 -18.37 13.67 -5.81
C SER A 179 -19.18 12.49 -6.39
N THR A 180 -18.53 11.62 -7.15
CA THR A 180 -19.17 10.41 -7.68
C THR A 180 -19.50 9.42 -6.56
N MET A 181 -18.61 9.26 -5.56
CA MET A 181 -18.90 8.43 -4.39
C MET A 181 -20.14 8.94 -3.62
N ILE A 182 -20.23 10.26 -3.41
CA ILE A 182 -21.39 10.91 -2.78
C ILE A 182 -22.66 10.64 -3.58
N ARG A 183 -22.61 10.86 -4.90
CA ARG A 183 -23.74 10.63 -5.81
C ARG A 183 -24.28 9.19 -5.70
N HIS A 184 -23.42 8.22 -5.58
CA HIS A 184 -23.77 6.80 -5.49
C HIS A 184 -24.02 6.30 -4.06
N GLY A 185 -23.95 7.17 -3.04
CA GLY A 185 -24.15 6.80 -1.65
C GLY A 185 -23.13 5.79 -1.14
N LEU A 186 -21.90 5.82 -1.68
CA LEU A 186 -20.80 4.96 -1.24
C LEU A 186 -20.30 5.40 0.12
N LYS A 187 -19.77 4.47 0.89
CA LYS A 187 -19.41 4.66 2.31
C LYS A 187 -17.93 4.33 2.58
N PRO A 188 -16.98 4.82 1.76
CA PRO A 188 -15.57 4.57 2.05
C PRO A 188 -15.10 5.36 3.27
N ILE A 189 -14.02 4.89 3.89
CA ILE A 189 -13.21 5.64 4.85
C ILE A 189 -11.99 6.14 4.07
N ILE A 190 -11.85 7.46 3.94
CA ILE A 190 -10.78 8.08 3.17
C ILE A 190 -9.85 8.81 4.14
N PHE A 191 -8.58 8.38 4.22
CA PHE A 191 -7.53 9.09 4.92
C PHE A 191 -6.70 9.87 3.90
N VAL A 192 -6.75 11.19 3.99
CA VAL A 192 -5.84 12.08 3.26
C VAL A 192 -4.67 12.40 4.18
N ILE A 193 -3.50 11.90 3.83
CA ILE A 193 -2.25 12.15 4.54
C ILE A 193 -1.75 13.54 4.14
N CYS A 194 -1.95 14.50 5.04
CA CYS A 194 -1.55 15.90 4.86
C CYS A 194 -0.10 16.05 5.32
N ASN A 195 0.81 16.09 4.36
CA ASN A 195 2.26 16.25 4.56
C ASN A 195 2.88 17.29 3.63
N ASP A 196 2.05 18.25 3.19
CA ASP A 196 2.41 19.40 2.39
C ASP A 196 3.09 19.05 1.04
N GLY A 197 2.61 18.00 0.38
CA GLY A 197 3.03 17.66 -0.98
C GLY A 197 3.76 16.33 -1.14
N TYR A 198 4.71 16.28 -2.06
CA TYR A 198 5.31 15.04 -2.54
C TYR A 198 6.54 14.62 -1.74
N THR A 199 6.34 14.06 -0.55
CA THR A 199 7.43 13.61 0.33
C THR A 199 8.35 12.57 -0.32
N ILE A 200 7.81 11.66 -1.16
CA ILE A 200 8.64 10.70 -1.89
C ILE A 200 9.65 11.41 -2.80
N GLU A 201 9.20 12.39 -3.55
CA GLU A 201 10.05 13.17 -4.46
C GLU A 201 11.08 14.02 -3.69
N ARG A 202 10.70 14.54 -2.52
CA ARG A 202 11.63 15.24 -1.64
C ARG A 202 12.81 14.37 -1.23
N PHE A 203 12.55 13.12 -0.89
CA PHE A 203 13.61 12.17 -0.53
C PHE A 203 14.50 11.77 -1.71
N ILE A 204 13.98 11.77 -2.94
CA ILE A 204 14.73 11.36 -4.13
C ILE A 204 15.45 12.55 -4.79
N HIS A 205 14.80 13.70 -4.87
CA HIS A 205 15.25 14.85 -5.68
C HIS A 205 15.62 16.11 -4.87
N GLY A 206 15.49 16.05 -3.57
CA GLY A 206 15.86 17.14 -2.66
C GLY A 206 14.69 17.68 -1.86
N MET A 207 14.97 17.85 -0.56
CA MET A 207 13.95 18.16 0.44
C MET A 207 13.27 19.51 0.21
N ASP A 208 14.03 20.50 -0.29
CA ASP A 208 13.61 21.90 -0.43
C ASP A 208 13.27 22.28 -1.89
N ALA A 209 13.16 21.31 -2.78
CA ALA A 209 12.80 21.56 -4.16
C ALA A 209 11.32 22.00 -4.26
N VAL A 210 11.10 23.25 -4.67
CA VAL A 210 9.79 23.94 -4.65
C VAL A 210 8.72 23.21 -5.48
N TYR A 211 9.12 22.52 -6.55
CA TYR A 211 8.18 21.76 -7.38
C TYR A 211 7.54 20.57 -6.66
N ASN A 212 8.03 20.20 -5.48
CA ASN A 212 7.44 19.17 -4.62
C ASN A 212 6.37 19.73 -3.67
N ASP A 213 6.22 21.04 -3.62
CA ASP A 213 5.21 21.71 -2.82
C ASP A 213 3.87 21.76 -3.57
N ILE A 214 2.79 21.76 -2.81
CA ILE A 214 1.43 21.91 -3.34
C ILE A 214 0.74 23.09 -2.67
N GLN A 215 -0.33 23.58 -3.29
CA GLN A 215 -1.24 24.48 -2.57
C GLN A 215 -2.00 23.68 -1.50
N PRO A 216 -1.86 24.00 -0.22
CA PRO A 216 -2.65 23.34 0.83
C PRO A 216 -4.14 23.59 0.64
N TRP A 217 -4.93 22.52 0.65
CA TRP A 217 -6.39 22.61 0.59
C TRP A 217 -7.03 22.33 1.96
N ASN A 218 -8.22 22.88 2.17
CA ASN A 218 -9.12 22.42 3.21
C ASN A 218 -9.87 21.19 2.71
N ASN A 219 -9.18 20.04 2.67
CA ASN A 219 -9.68 18.86 1.98
C ASN A 219 -11.03 18.37 2.52
N LYS A 220 -11.23 18.41 3.83
CA LYS A 220 -12.49 17.99 4.48
C LYS A 220 -13.70 18.82 4.01
N ASP A 221 -13.49 20.09 3.67
CA ASP A 221 -14.56 20.99 3.22
C ASP A 221 -15.02 20.64 1.79
N LEU A 222 -14.19 19.93 1.01
CA LEU A 222 -14.57 19.44 -0.30
C LEU A 222 -15.75 18.47 -0.27
N VAL A 223 -15.90 17.67 0.77
CA VAL A 223 -17.03 16.76 0.91
C VAL A 223 -18.36 17.52 0.86
N LYS A 224 -18.42 18.64 1.58
CA LYS A 224 -19.58 19.55 1.55
C LYS A 224 -19.68 20.28 0.20
N ALA A 225 -18.57 20.77 -0.33
CA ALA A 225 -18.51 21.45 -1.63
C ALA A 225 -18.97 20.55 -2.78
N PHE A 226 -18.72 19.25 -2.71
CA PHE A 226 -19.19 18.24 -3.65
C PHE A 226 -20.67 17.84 -3.45
N GLY A 227 -21.36 18.46 -2.52
CA GLY A 227 -22.80 18.33 -2.35
C GLY A 227 -23.25 17.18 -1.43
N ALA A 228 -22.38 16.72 -0.51
CA ALA A 228 -22.82 15.77 0.51
C ALA A 228 -23.95 16.36 1.36
N LYS A 229 -25.03 15.60 1.52
CA LYS A 229 -26.16 15.99 2.33
C LYS A 229 -25.85 15.80 3.81
N GLU A 230 -26.54 16.53 4.67
CA GLU A 230 -26.42 16.37 6.13
C GLU A 230 -26.68 14.91 6.53
N GLY A 231 -25.85 14.36 7.39
CA GLY A 231 -25.94 12.98 7.85
C GLY A 231 -25.44 11.91 6.87
N THR A 232 -25.02 12.25 5.63
CA THR A 232 -24.51 11.27 4.66
C THR A 232 -22.99 11.15 4.63
N SER A 233 -22.30 11.99 5.39
CA SER A 233 -20.86 11.99 5.55
C SER A 233 -20.41 12.49 6.91
N ARG A 234 -19.22 12.10 7.33
CA ARG A 234 -18.52 12.64 8.51
C ARG A 234 -17.12 13.06 8.10
N THR A 235 -16.64 14.16 8.65
CA THR A 235 -15.30 14.68 8.38
C THR A 235 -14.53 14.86 9.67
N TYR A 236 -13.25 14.51 9.64
CA TYR A 236 -12.36 14.54 10.82
C TYR A 236 -11.07 15.27 10.47
N GLN A 237 -10.45 15.87 11.46
CA GLN A 237 -9.12 16.45 11.35
C GLN A 237 -8.27 15.91 12.51
N ILE A 238 -7.24 15.16 12.20
CA ILE A 238 -6.44 14.37 13.14
C ILE A 238 -4.98 14.83 13.07
N LYS A 239 -4.46 15.30 14.20
CA LYS A 239 -3.11 15.87 14.32
C LYS A 239 -2.24 15.19 15.36
N THR A 240 -2.84 14.38 16.23
CA THR A 240 -2.14 13.75 17.36
C THR A 240 -2.41 12.25 17.43
N LYS A 241 -1.46 11.52 18.04
CA LYS A 241 -1.61 10.08 18.32
C LYS A 241 -2.85 9.77 19.15
N ALA A 242 -3.17 10.63 20.11
CA ALA A 242 -4.37 10.48 20.96
C ALA A 242 -5.65 10.55 20.13
N GLU A 243 -5.75 11.51 19.21
CA GLU A 243 -6.90 11.65 18.33
C GLU A 243 -7.06 10.44 17.40
N VAL A 244 -5.94 9.87 16.87
CA VAL A 244 -6.00 8.61 16.10
C VAL A 244 -6.56 7.48 16.94
N ASN A 245 -6.05 7.31 18.16
CA ASN A 245 -6.51 6.24 19.05
C ASN A 245 -8.01 6.39 19.36
N THR A 246 -8.45 7.59 19.70
CA THR A 246 -9.87 7.89 19.95
C THR A 246 -10.72 7.55 18.72
N LEU A 247 -10.32 8.03 17.54
CA LEU A 247 -11.05 7.78 16.29
C LEU A 247 -11.16 6.28 15.98
N PHE A 248 -10.08 5.53 16.14
CA PHE A 248 -10.07 4.09 15.85
C PHE A 248 -10.91 3.26 16.83
N GLU A 249 -11.20 3.79 18.03
CA GLU A 249 -12.06 3.17 19.03
C GLU A 249 -13.53 3.57 18.87
N GLU A 250 -13.85 4.66 18.15
CA GLU A 250 -15.22 5.13 17.96
C GLU A 250 -16.06 4.11 17.18
N LYS A 251 -17.20 3.71 17.77
CA LYS A 251 -18.11 2.75 17.14
C LYS A 251 -18.70 3.28 15.83
N GLU A 252 -19.08 4.55 15.80
CA GLU A 252 -19.64 5.20 14.61
C GLU A 252 -18.63 5.28 13.46
N PHE A 253 -17.35 5.54 13.76
CA PHE A 253 -16.29 5.50 12.77
C PHE A 253 -16.09 4.09 12.24
N ASN A 254 -16.07 3.12 13.13
CA ASN A 254 -15.85 1.71 12.81
C ASN A 254 -17.02 1.05 12.08
N SER A 255 -18.24 1.60 12.15
CA SER A 255 -19.41 1.07 11.43
C SER A 255 -19.35 1.36 9.94
N ALA A 256 -18.65 2.41 9.52
CA ALA A 256 -18.56 2.87 8.14
C ALA A 256 -19.95 2.97 7.46
N ASP A 257 -20.94 3.49 8.20
CA ASP A 257 -22.33 3.59 7.75
C ASP A 257 -22.59 4.80 6.84
N VAL A 258 -21.64 5.72 6.77
CA VAL A 258 -21.62 6.87 5.84
C VAL A 258 -20.21 7.04 5.28
N LEU A 259 -20.05 7.90 4.27
CA LEU A 259 -18.74 8.33 3.80
C LEU A 259 -17.98 9.02 4.94
N GLN A 260 -16.76 8.61 5.22
CA GLN A 260 -15.92 9.19 6.25
C GLN A 260 -14.63 9.72 5.64
N PHE A 261 -14.33 10.97 5.93
CA PHE A 261 -13.20 11.68 5.38
C PHE A 261 -12.31 12.22 6.48
N VAL A 262 -11.06 11.79 6.50
CA VAL A 262 -10.10 12.09 7.55
C VAL A 262 -8.91 12.84 6.97
N GLU A 263 -8.68 14.07 7.40
CA GLU A 263 -7.39 14.75 7.23
C GLU A 263 -6.44 14.28 8.33
N LEU A 264 -5.39 13.57 7.94
CA LEU A 264 -4.37 13.03 8.84
C LEU A 264 -3.06 13.79 8.65
N TYR A 265 -2.64 14.56 9.66
CA TYR A 265 -1.45 15.38 9.58
C TYR A 265 -0.20 14.62 10.04
N ILE A 266 0.77 14.50 9.13
CA ILE A 266 2.08 13.88 9.38
C ILE A 266 3.16 14.88 8.92
N PRO A 267 4.29 15.03 9.65
CA PRO A 267 5.35 15.94 9.23
C PRO A 267 5.86 15.66 7.81
N ARG A 268 6.15 16.71 7.06
CA ARG A 268 6.60 16.62 5.65
C ARG A 268 7.93 15.88 5.49
N GLU A 269 8.77 15.90 6.51
CA GLU A 269 10.08 15.26 6.53
C GLU A 269 10.02 13.80 7.02
N ASP A 270 8.83 13.32 7.43
CA ASP A 270 8.70 11.95 7.89
C ASP A 270 8.27 11.02 6.76
N ALA A 271 8.96 9.92 6.63
CA ALA A 271 8.69 8.91 5.62
C ALA A 271 8.84 7.49 6.19
N PRO A 272 8.12 6.51 5.63
CA PRO A 272 8.29 5.11 5.96
C PRO A 272 9.73 4.66 5.72
N ARG A 273 10.19 3.71 6.55
CA ARG A 273 11.56 3.17 6.45
C ARG A 273 11.89 2.64 5.05
N ALA A 274 10.95 1.94 4.43
CA ALA A 274 11.14 1.39 3.09
C ALA A 274 11.40 2.49 2.04
N LEU A 275 10.67 3.62 2.12
CA LEU A 275 10.91 4.76 1.24
C LEU A 275 12.31 5.37 1.46
N LYS A 276 12.72 5.57 2.71
CA LYS A 276 14.05 6.11 3.03
C LYS A 276 15.15 5.24 2.43
N LEU A 277 15.06 3.93 2.58
CA LEU A 277 16.02 2.98 2.02
C LEU A 277 16.04 2.98 0.48
N THR A 278 14.87 3.12 -0.15
CA THR A 278 14.77 3.21 -1.62
C THR A 278 15.41 4.50 -2.13
N ALA A 279 15.14 5.62 -1.48
CA ALA A 279 15.73 6.91 -1.83
C ALA A 279 17.27 6.90 -1.68
N GLU A 280 17.80 6.31 -0.60
CA GLU A 280 19.23 6.13 -0.41
C GLU A 280 19.86 5.27 -1.52
N ALA A 281 19.21 4.17 -1.90
CA ALA A 281 19.69 3.29 -2.97
C ALA A 281 19.70 4.02 -4.32
N SER A 282 18.64 4.80 -4.62
CA SER A 282 18.55 5.63 -5.82
C SER A 282 19.66 6.68 -5.87
N ALA A 283 19.88 7.41 -4.77
CA ALA A 283 20.95 8.41 -4.67
C ALA A 283 22.35 7.83 -4.91
N ARG A 284 22.64 6.64 -4.35
CA ARG A 284 23.90 5.93 -4.59
C ARG A 284 24.11 5.51 -6.04
N THR A 285 23.04 5.18 -6.74
CA THR A 285 23.08 4.81 -8.16
C THR A 285 23.34 6.03 -9.02
N ASN A 286 22.64 7.14 -8.76
CA ASN A 286 22.82 8.40 -9.49
C ASN A 286 24.22 9.01 -9.29
N ALA A 287 24.83 8.85 -8.11
CA ALA A 287 26.17 9.33 -7.83
C ALA A 287 27.29 8.57 -8.55
N LYS A 288 26.98 7.43 -9.19
CA LYS A 288 27.93 6.62 -9.96
C LYS A 288 27.85 6.89 -11.47
N GLN A 289 26.89 7.67 -11.91
CA GLN A 289 26.77 8.18 -13.28
C GLN A 289 27.42 9.55 -13.43
#